data_4da784f9ef540f0778a365b6006d9be9
#
_entry.id   4da784f9ef540f0778a365b6006d9be9
#
_cell.length_a   1.000
_cell.length_b   1.000
_cell.length_c   1.000
_cell.angle_alpha   90.00
_cell.angle_beta   90.00
_cell.angle_gamma   90.00
#
_symmetry.space_group_name_H-M   'P 1'
#
loop_
_entity.id
_entity.type
_entity.pdbx_description
1 polymer ?
#
loop_
_entity_poly.entity_id
_entity_poly.type
_entity_poly.pdbx_seq_one_letter_code
_entity_poly.pdbx_strand_id
1 'polypeptide(L)'
;DVIIEPLMKLNVKYEYYHINSLLDPVFDKKIESSEAFLYTNYFGLKQDTVLYLSRFYPNLIVDNAQAFFAKPIEGVDTFYSARKFFGVPDGAYLYTTALLDIDFPIYNPIDNINYLIGRITDSAEGYYKDFQESEKRMSNQEIHRMSVLSDKILSSLDYVSIIERRRFNYHLLYSALTAFNKFDFSISENQNVPLIYPFYTSKAGLRQQLILEHVYVPQYWQNVVNKIDAKCLEYSIANNMIALPIDQRYDEKTMNILIEKISNLNNHLS
;
A
#
# COMPACT_ATOMS: atom_id res chain seq x y z
N ASP A 1 11.79 -4.35 -0.45
CA ASP A 1 12.95 -4.31 -1.34
C ASP A 1 12.91 -3.13 -2.31
N VAL A 2 11.74 -2.70 -2.80
CA VAL A 2 11.60 -1.57 -3.73
C VAL A 2 12.23 -0.26 -3.21
N ILE A 3 12.10 0.02 -1.92
CA ILE A 3 12.72 1.21 -1.28
C ILE A 3 14.24 1.03 -1.11
N ILE A 4 14.70 -0.20 -0.89
CA ILE A 4 16.12 -0.47 -0.65
C ILE A 4 16.94 -0.47 -1.94
N GLU A 5 16.32 -0.85 -3.06
CA GLU A 5 17.00 -0.90 -4.36
C GLU A 5 17.67 0.44 -4.75
N PRO A 6 16.97 1.60 -4.74
CA PRO A 6 17.61 2.88 -5.04
C PRO A 6 18.67 3.28 -4.02
N LEU A 7 18.49 2.97 -2.74
CA LEU A 7 19.50 3.25 -1.71
C LEU A 7 20.80 2.49 -1.99
N MET A 8 20.70 1.21 -2.38
CA MET A 8 21.86 0.40 -2.75
C MET A 8 22.52 0.91 -4.03
N LYS A 9 21.76 1.27 -5.06
CA LYS A 9 22.29 1.83 -6.32
C LYS A 9 23.07 3.12 -6.08
N LEU A 10 22.62 3.94 -5.14
CA LEU A 10 23.23 5.23 -4.80
C LEU A 10 24.26 5.13 -3.67
N ASN A 11 24.59 3.93 -3.17
CA ASN A 11 25.47 3.70 -2.02
C ASN A 11 25.06 4.51 -0.76
N VAL A 12 23.76 4.72 -0.56
CA VAL A 12 23.22 5.38 0.64
C VAL A 12 23.20 4.38 1.78
N LYS A 13 23.83 4.72 2.90
CA LYS A 13 23.73 3.93 4.13
C LYS A 13 22.34 4.08 4.72
N TYR A 14 21.79 2.98 5.23
CA TYR A 14 20.47 3.00 5.87
C TYR A 14 20.46 2.06 7.09
N GLU A 15 19.57 2.34 8.01
CA GLU A 15 19.20 1.45 9.11
C GLU A 15 17.68 1.35 9.21
N TYR A 16 17.22 0.26 9.82
CA TYR A 16 15.79 0.06 10.08
C TYR A 16 15.45 0.54 11.49
N TYR A 17 14.22 0.96 11.68
CA TYR A 17 13.61 1.22 12.98
C TYR A 17 12.44 0.26 13.20
N HIS A 18 12.06 0.06 14.45
CA HIS A 18 10.89 -0.72 14.83
C HIS A 18 9.61 0.11 14.75
N ILE A 19 8.48 -0.59 14.67
CA ILE A 19 7.15 0.02 14.74
C ILE A 19 6.38 -0.53 15.95
N ASN A 20 5.44 0.26 16.46
CA ASN A 20 4.51 -0.19 17.50
C ASN A 20 3.23 -0.79 16.88
N SER A 21 2.28 -1.21 17.74
CA SER A 21 0.99 -1.76 17.33
C SER A 21 0.09 -0.78 16.57
N LEU A 22 0.39 0.51 16.63
CA LEU A 22 -0.28 1.55 15.85
C LEU A 22 0.45 1.87 14.55
N LEU A 23 1.48 1.10 14.20
CA LEU A 23 2.36 1.33 13.04
C LEU A 23 3.14 2.66 13.12
N ASP A 24 3.28 3.24 14.31
CA ASP A 24 4.12 4.41 14.52
C ASP A 24 5.58 3.98 14.71
N PRO A 25 6.56 4.80 14.30
CA PRO A 25 7.95 4.47 14.47
C PRO A 25 8.35 4.45 15.94
N VAL A 26 9.08 3.43 16.35
CA VAL A 26 9.77 3.34 17.63
C VAL A 26 11.22 3.69 17.38
N PHE A 27 11.57 4.95 17.60
CA PHE A 27 12.87 5.49 17.26
C PHE A 27 13.25 6.59 18.28
N ASP A 28 14.37 6.41 18.96
CA ASP A 28 14.87 7.27 20.03
C ASP A 28 16.20 7.97 19.69
N LYS A 29 16.76 7.68 18.51
CA LYS A 29 18.01 8.28 18.06
C LYS A 29 17.77 9.67 17.48
N LYS A 30 18.71 10.57 17.71
CA LYS A 30 18.78 11.85 17.02
C LYS A 30 19.17 11.59 15.56
N ILE A 31 18.47 12.21 14.63
CA ILE A 31 18.81 12.22 13.21
C ILE A 31 19.65 13.46 12.94
N GLU A 32 20.83 13.28 12.33
CA GLU A 32 21.73 14.37 11.98
C GLU A 32 21.22 15.12 10.74
N SER A 33 21.70 16.34 10.53
CA SER A 33 21.26 17.19 9.40
C SER A 33 21.58 16.62 8.02
N SER A 34 22.50 15.68 7.95
CA SER A 34 22.88 14.95 6.70
C SER A 34 22.08 13.66 6.49
N GLU A 35 21.21 13.31 7.42
CA GLU A 35 20.42 12.10 7.39
C GLU A 35 18.96 12.42 7.08
N ALA A 36 18.23 11.49 6.49
CA ALA A 36 16.80 11.59 6.26
C ALA A 36 16.05 10.50 7.03
N PHE A 37 14.83 10.80 7.44
CA PHE A 37 13.91 9.84 8.04
C PHE A 37 12.83 9.47 7.02
N LEU A 38 12.80 8.20 6.58
CA LEU A 38 11.78 7.73 5.68
C LEU A 38 10.67 7.04 6.47
N TYR A 39 9.44 7.52 6.32
CA TYR A 39 8.26 6.92 6.93
C TYR A 39 7.21 6.54 5.89
N THR A 40 6.70 5.31 5.99
CA THR A 40 5.58 4.85 5.16
C THR A 40 4.25 5.23 5.81
N ASN A 41 3.40 5.93 5.08
CA ASN A 41 2.01 6.16 5.46
C ASN A 41 1.21 4.87 5.23
N TYR A 42 1.30 3.96 6.21
CA TYR A 42 0.74 2.61 6.11
C TYR A 42 -0.75 2.65 5.76
N PHE A 43 -1.06 2.08 4.61
CA PHE A 43 -2.41 1.91 4.06
C PHE A 43 -3.21 3.22 3.89
N GLY A 44 -2.59 4.39 4.01
CA GLY A 44 -3.27 5.68 4.04
C GLY A 44 -3.98 5.98 5.36
N LEU A 45 -3.63 5.27 6.43
CA LEU A 45 -4.24 5.38 7.76
C LEU A 45 -3.38 6.18 8.74
N LYS A 46 -2.14 6.57 8.35
CA LYS A 46 -1.15 7.17 9.25
C LYS A 46 -0.83 8.63 8.93
N GLN A 47 -1.78 9.38 8.36
CA GLN A 47 -1.57 10.78 8.02
C GLN A 47 -1.26 11.64 9.25
N ASP A 48 -1.87 11.35 10.41
CA ASP A 48 -1.61 12.08 11.65
C ASP A 48 -0.17 11.84 12.15
N THR A 49 0.34 10.61 12.01
CA THR A 49 1.74 10.31 12.30
C THR A 49 2.68 11.03 11.34
N VAL A 50 2.35 11.09 10.05
CA VAL A 50 3.12 11.88 9.07
C VAL A 50 3.17 13.35 9.47
N LEU A 51 2.02 13.95 9.84
CA LEU A 51 1.92 15.32 10.32
C LEU A 51 2.72 15.55 11.61
N TYR A 52 2.72 14.58 12.50
CA TYR A 52 3.54 14.66 13.72
C TYR A 52 5.03 14.63 13.37
N LEU A 53 5.49 13.66 12.59
CA LEU A 53 6.89 13.49 12.23
C LEU A 53 7.45 14.68 11.44
N SER A 54 6.66 15.33 10.60
CA SER A 54 7.08 16.49 9.81
C SER A 54 7.48 17.70 10.66
N ARG A 55 7.03 17.75 11.92
CA ARG A 55 7.38 18.83 12.85
C ARG A 55 8.75 18.60 13.54
N PHE A 56 9.21 17.35 13.57
CA PHE A 56 10.42 16.96 14.31
C PHE A 56 11.59 16.59 13.37
N TYR A 57 11.29 16.14 12.15
CA TYR A 57 12.29 15.68 11.21
C TYR A 57 12.32 16.56 9.96
N PRO A 58 13.25 17.52 9.87
CA PRO A 58 13.32 18.45 8.73
C PRO A 58 13.60 17.75 7.39
N ASN A 59 14.29 16.60 7.42
CA ASN A 59 14.56 15.78 6.24
C ASN A 59 13.66 14.54 6.21
N LEU A 60 12.36 14.71 6.54
CA LEU A 60 11.38 13.64 6.41
C LEU A 60 11.12 13.33 4.94
N ILE A 61 11.15 12.05 4.60
CA ILE A 61 10.68 11.52 3.32
C ILE A 61 9.45 10.68 3.60
N VAL A 62 8.34 10.97 2.93
CA VAL A 62 7.07 10.24 3.11
C VAL A 62 6.82 9.30 1.94
N ASP A 63 6.73 8.00 2.24
CA ASP A 63 6.25 6.99 1.30
C ASP A 63 4.72 6.95 1.35
N ASN A 64 4.07 7.62 0.41
CA ASN A 64 2.62 7.57 0.17
C ASN A 64 2.23 6.56 -0.94
N ALA A 65 3.09 5.58 -1.25
CA ALA A 65 2.72 4.54 -2.22
C ALA A 65 1.48 3.73 -1.80
N GLN A 66 1.16 3.71 -0.50
CA GLN A 66 -0.06 3.11 0.05
C GLN A 66 -1.14 4.15 0.44
N ALA A 67 -0.93 5.42 0.12
CA ALA A 67 -1.76 6.54 0.57
C ALA A 67 -1.98 7.57 -0.56
N PHE A 68 -2.43 7.11 -1.72
CA PHE A 68 -2.52 7.95 -2.94
C PHE A 68 -3.31 9.24 -2.75
N PHE A 69 -4.35 9.21 -1.92
CA PHE A 69 -5.22 10.36 -1.66
C PHE A 69 -4.76 11.25 -0.48
N ALA A 70 -3.68 10.87 0.20
CA ALA A 70 -3.11 11.70 1.26
C ALA A 70 -2.53 12.98 0.65
N LYS A 71 -2.80 14.12 1.30
CA LYS A 71 -2.25 15.40 0.83
C LYS A 71 -0.77 15.48 1.21
N PRO A 72 0.09 15.97 0.30
CA PRO A 72 1.47 16.26 0.62
C PRO A 72 1.55 17.39 1.65
N ILE A 73 2.60 17.41 2.43
CA ILE A 73 2.92 18.49 3.36
C ILE A 73 3.94 19.39 2.67
N GLU A 74 3.73 20.69 2.73
CA GLU A 74 4.65 21.67 2.15
C GLU A 74 6.05 21.52 2.76
N GLY A 75 7.07 21.46 1.91
CA GLY A 75 8.46 21.30 2.32
C GLY A 75 8.87 19.87 2.70
N VAL A 76 7.98 18.88 2.56
CA VAL A 76 8.26 17.47 2.87
C VAL A 76 8.29 16.66 1.58
N ASP A 77 9.42 16.01 1.32
CA ASP A 77 9.57 15.14 0.16
C ASP A 77 8.61 13.94 0.28
N THR A 78 7.74 13.79 -0.73
CA THR A 78 6.68 12.79 -0.69
C THR A 78 6.50 12.13 -2.06
N PHE A 79 6.47 10.81 -2.10
CA PHE A 79 6.20 10.07 -3.33
C PHE A 79 4.97 9.18 -3.23
N TYR A 80 4.32 8.94 -4.39
CA TYR A 80 3.05 8.20 -4.52
C TYR A 80 3.16 7.17 -5.62
N SER A 81 2.36 6.11 -5.51
CA SER A 81 2.21 5.10 -6.56
C SER A 81 0.74 5.01 -7.00
N ALA A 82 0.47 5.26 -8.29
CA ALA A 82 -0.87 5.11 -8.85
C ALA A 82 -1.26 3.64 -9.03
N ARG A 83 -0.30 2.75 -9.30
CA ARG A 83 -0.52 1.33 -9.60
C ARG A 83 -1.19 0.53 -8.47
N LYS A 84 -1.07 0.99 -7.23
CA LYS A 84 -1.71 0.32 -6.08
C LYS A 84 -3.20 0.64 -5.95
N PHE A 85 -3.65 1.73 -6.55
CA PHE A 85 -5.03 2.20 -6.44
C PHE A 85 -5.83 2.05 -7.73
N PHE A 86 -5.14 2.04 -8.88
CA PHE A 86 -5.76 2.08 -10.20
C PHE A 86 -5.18 1.00 -11.11
N GLY A 87 -5.96 0.62 -12.13
CA GLY A 87 -5.54 -0.31 -13.16
C GLY A 87 -4.68 0.35 -14.24
N VAL A 88 -3.52 0.84 -13.83
CA VAL A 88 -2.52 1.44 -14.73
C VAL A 88 -1.23 0.64 -14.71
N PRO A 89 -0.50 0.53 -15.84
CA PRO A 89 0.73 -0.26 -15.93
C PRO A 89 1.91 0.38 -15.21
N ASP A 90 1.91 1.72 -15.08
CA ASP A 90 2.96 2.53 -14.47
C ASP A 90 2.35 3.76 -13.81
N GLY A 91 3.17 4.61 -13.24
CA GLY A 91 2.78 5.91 -12.72
C GLY A 91 3.10 6.11 -11.26
N ALA A 92 3.84 7.20 -11.03
CA ALA A 92 4.18 7.72 -9.73
C ALA A 92 4.11 9.25 -9.74
N TYR A 93 3.95 9.84 -8.57
CA TYR A 93 4.05 11.28 -8.37
C TYR A 93 5.11 11.56 -7.31
N LEU A 94 5.86 12.63 -7.50
CA LEU A 94 6.84 13.13 -6.56
C LEU A 94 6.53 14.59 -6.22
N TYR A 95 6.36 14.89 -4.96
CA TYR A 95 6.32 16.24 -4.40
C TYR A 95 7.65 16.49 -3.71
N THR A 96 8.39 17.45 -4.19
CA THR A 96 9.71 17.82 -3.66
C THR A 96 9.98 19.30 -3.90
N THR A 97 10.80 19.90 -3.04
CA THR A 97 11.35 21.24 -3.26
C THR A 97 12.66 21.21 -4.07
N ALA A 98 13.23 20.02 -4.28
CA ALA A 98 14.44 19.86 -5.08
C ALA A 98 14.17 20.14 -6.56
N LEU A 99 15.03 20.92 -7.19
CA LEU A 99 14.99 21.13 -8.64
C LEU A 99 15.50 19.86 -9.33
N LEU A 100 14.65 19.26 -10.13
CA LEU A 100 15.01 18.13 -10.99
C LEU A 100 15.38 18.70 -12.38
N ASP A 101 16.64 18.96 -12.61
CA ASP A 101 17.16 19.43 -13.90
C ASP A 101 17.53 18.24 -14.82
N ILE A 102 16.59 17.27 -14.92
CA ILE A 102 16.76 16.07 -15.74
C ILE A 102 15.46 15.84 -16.52
N ASP A 103 15.57 15.79 -17.84
CA ASP A 103 14.48 15.38 -18.71
C ASP A 103 14.44 13.86 -18.85
N PHE A 104 13.69 13.21 -17.98
CA PHE A 104 13.51 11.76 -18.04
C PHE A 104 12.69 11.33 -19.26
N PRO A 105 13.05 10.25 -19.96
CA PRO A 105 12.27 9.73 -21.07
C PRO A 105 10.87 9.29 -20.59
N ILE A 106 9.90 9.33 -21.51
CA ILE A 106 8.53 8.84 -21.24
C ILE A 106 8.54 7.31 -21.29
N TYR A 107 7.94 6.67 -20.28
CA TYR A 107 7.80 5.22 -20.23
C TYR A 107 6.90 4.68 -21.35
N ASN A 108 7.32 3.56 -21.97
CA ASN A 108 6.48 2.80 -22.91
C ASN A 108 5.86 1.57 -22.20
N PRO A 109 4.55 1.54 -21.96
CA PRO A 109 3.89 0.51 -21.17
C PRO A 109 3.52 -0.77 -21.95
N ILE A 110 3.80 -0.86 -23.25
CA ILE A 110 3.29 -1.95 -24.12
C ILE A 110 3.55 -3.34 -23.53
N ASP A 111 4.74 -3.58 -23.02
CA ASP A 111 5.10 -4.89 -22.48
C ASP A 111 4.53 -5.17 -21.07
N ASN A 112 3.94 -4.15 -20.43
CA ASN A 112 3.45 -4.22 -19.05
C ASN A 112 1.93 -4.01 -18.93
N ILE A 113 1.17 -3.99 -20.02
CA ILE A 113 -0.29 -3.78 -19.97
C ILE A 113 -1.10 -5.07 -20.13
N ASN A 114 -0.52 -6.14 -20.69
CA ASN A 114 -1.24 -7.36 -21.05
C ASN A 114 -2.01 -7.97 -19.87
N TYR A 115 -1.40 -8.03 -18.67
CA TYR A 115 -2.07 -8.58 -17.50
C TYR A 115 -3.28 -7.74 -17.05
N LEU A 116 -3.27 -6.41 -17.27
CA LEU A 116 -4.42 -5.55 -16.95
C LEU A 116 -5.60 -5.82 -17.88
N ILE A 117 -5.33 -5.91 -19.19
CA ILE A 117 -6.34 -6.22 -20.20
C ILE A 117 -6.89 -7.63 -19.97
N GLY A 118 -6.02 -8.60 -19.77
CA GLY A 118 -6.40 -10.00 -19.58
C GLY A 118 -7.28 -10.20 -18.34
N ARG A 119 -6.99 -9.52 -17.26
CA ARG A 119 -7.82 -9.57 -16.02
C ARG A 119 -9.22 -8.99 -16.19
N ILE A 120 -9.43 -8.10 -17.15
CA ILE A 120 -10.75 -7.54 -17.48
C ILE A 120 -11.50 -8.46 -18.41
N THR A 121 -10.80 -9.05 -19.40
CA THR A 121 -11.41 -9.86 -20.46
C THR A 121 -11.63 -11.33 -20.09
N ASP A 122 -10.89 -11.84 -19.11
CA ASP A 122 -10.95 -13.24 -18.68
C ASP A 122 -10.94 -13.33 -17.12
N SER A 123 -9.76 -13.53 -16.51
CA SER A 123 -9.68 -13.71 -15.05
C SER A 123 -8.38 -13.21 -14.46
N ALA A 124 -8.41 -12.92 -13.17
CA ALA A 124 -7.20 -12.54 -12.43
C ALA A 124 -6.22 -13.73 -12.30
N GLU A 125 -6.72 -14.96 -12.23
CA GLU A 125 -5.92 -16.18 -12.09
C GLU A 125 -5.17 -16.47 -13.38
N GLY A 126 -5.85 -16.42 -14.53
CA GLY A 126 -5.27 -16.70 -15.85
C GLY A 126 -4.08 -15.81 -16.17
N TYR A 127 -4.12 -14.56 -15.69
CA TYR A 127 -3.08 -13.55 -15.97
C TYR A 127 -2.17 -13.24 -14.78
N TYR A 128 -2.15 -14.10 -13.75
CA TYR A 128 -1.28 -13.91 -12.61
C TYR A 128 0.21 -14.02 -12.95
N LYS A 129 0.57 -14.93 -13.86
CA LYS A 129 1.94 -15.08 -14.36
C LYS A 129 2.42 -13.83 -15.10
N ASP A 130 1.57 -13.28 -15.97
CA ASP A 130 1.88 -12.04 -16.70
C ASP A 130 2.09 -10.86 -15.75
N PHE A 131 1.29 -10.79 -14.68
CA PHE A 131 1.50 -9.82 -13.60
C PHE A 131 2.87 -9.99 -12.94
N GLN A 132 3.26 -11.22 -12.57
CA GLN A 132 4.57 -11.49 -11.97
C GLN A 132 5.73 -11.12 -12.90
N GLU A 133 5.59 -11.39 -14.20
CA GLU A 133 6.58 -11.03 -15.20
C GLU A 133 6.67 -9.50 -15.39
N SER A 134 5.53 -8.80 -15.34
CA SER A 134 5.49 -7.34 -15.34
C SER A 134 6.23 -6.75 -14.14
N GLU A 135 6.00 -7.27 -12.93
CA GLU A 135 6.72 -6.84 -11.73
C GLU A 135 8.24 -7.06 -11.84
N LYS A 136 8.67 -8.19 -12.42
CA LYS A 136 10.10 -8.45 -12.68
C LYS A 136 10.70 -7.48 -13.69
N ARG A 137 9.96 -7.13 -14.76
CA ARG A 137 10.42 -6.14 -15.75
C ARG A 137 10.53 -4.74 -15.14
N MET A 138 9.70 -4.40 -14.18
CA MET A 138 9.74 -3.11 -13.48
C MET A 138 10.91 -3.00 -12.49
N SER A 139 11.52 -4.13 -12.08
CA SER A 139 12.71 -4.12 -11.25
C SER A 139 13.93 -3.65 -12.04
N ASN A 140 14.82 -2.89 -11.40
CA ASN A 140 16.10 -2.41 -11.98
C ASN A 140 15.96 -1.53 -13.24
N GLN A 141 14.80 -0.98 -13.52
CA GLN A 141 14.61 -0.04 -14.61
C GLN A 141 15.26 1.33 -14.32
N GLU A 142 15.57 2.04 -15.39
CA GLU A 142 15.91 3.45 -15.32
C GLU A 142 14.68 4.29 -14.96
N ILE A 143 14.92 5.49 -14.45
CA ILE A 143 13.83 6.41 -14.10
C ILE A 143 13.19 6.96 -15.39
N HIS A 144 11.86 6.90 -15.44
CA HIS A 144 11.05 7.39 -16.55
C HIS A 144 9.94 8.29 -16.03
N ARG A 145 9.49 9.20 -16.87
CA ARG A 145 8.19 9.87 -16.67
C ARG A 145 7.05 8.87 -16.92
N MET A 146 5.93 9.09 -16.25
CA MET A 146 4.70 8.32 -16.45
C MET A 146 4.33 8.24 -17.94
N SER A 147 3.85 7.06 -18.38
CA SER A 147 3.39 6.87 -19.75
C SER A 147 2.18 7.74 -20.07
N VAL A 148 2.05 8.11 -21.34
CA VAL A 148 0.88 8.84 -21.83
C VAL A 148 -0.41 8.06 -21.56
N LEU A 149 -0.37 6.73 -21.63
CA LEU A 149 -1.51 5.89 -21.33
C LEU A 149 -1.96 6.03 -19.88
N SER A 150 -1.05 5.88 -18.93
CA SER A 150 -1.36 6.02 -17.50
C SER A 150 -1.86 7.42 -17.17
N ASP A 151 -1.23 8.46 -17.73
CA ASP A 151 -1.67 9.85 -17.54
C ASP A 151 -3.11 10.07 -18.04
N LYS A 152 -3.46 9.55 -19.23
CA LYS A 152 -4.81 9.66 -19.78
C LYS A 152 -5.84 8.90 -18.95
N ILE A 153 -5.52 7.69 -18.51
CA ILE A 153 -6.43 6.92 -17.64
C ILE A 153 -6.65 7.69 -16.33
N LEU A 154 -5.58 8.09 -15.65
CA LEU A 154 -5.68 8.79 -14.37
C LEU A 154 -6.43 10.11 -14.47
N SER A 155 -6.22 10.86 -15.55
CA SER A 155 -6.92 12.13 -15.80
C SER A 155 -8.42 11.98 -16.09
N SER A 156 -8.88 10.76 -16.45
CA SER A 156 -10.30 10.47 -16.77
C SER A 156 -11.11 9.91 -15.60
N LEU A 157 -10.47 9.66 -14.45
CA LEU A 157 -11.13 9.02 -13.31
C LEU A 157 -12.03 10.00 -12.53
N ASP A 158 -13.18 9.49 -12.09
CA ASP A 158 -14.01 10.16 -11.08
C ASP A 158 -13.46 9.88 -9.67
N TYR A 159 -12.52 10.72 -9.25
CA TYR A 159 -11.88 10.59 -7.94
C TYR A 159 -12.86 10.72 -6.77
N VAL A 160 -13.92 11.51 -6.91
CA VAL A 160 -14.92 11.70 -5.85
C VAL A 160 -15.64 10.39 -5.58
N SER A 161 -16.21 9.78 -6.60
CA SER A 161 -16.89 8.47 -6.47
C SER A 161 -15.95 7.36 -5.98
N ILE A 162 -14.67 7.37 -6.39
CA ILE A 162 -13.66 6.42 -5.92
C ILE A 162 -13.40 6.57 -4.42
N ILE A 163 -13.24 7.80 -3.94
CA ILE A 163 -13.01 8.11 -2.53
C ILE A 163 -14.20 7.66 -1.68
N GLU A 164 -15.41 8.03 -2.09
CA GLU A 164 -16.64 7.66 -1.39
C GLU A 164 -16.81 6.15 -1.29
N ARG A 165 -16.60 5.43 -2.40
CA ARG A 165 -16.71 3.97 -2.44
C ARG A 165 -15.69 3.29 -1.53
N ARG A 166 -14.43 3.72 -1.54
CA ARG A 166 -13.38 3.17 -0.69
C ARG A 166 -13.68 3.38 0.80
N ARG A 167 -14.13 4.58 1.17
CA ARG A 167 -14.53 4.89 2.55
C ARG A 167 -15.71 4.05 2.99
N PHE A 168 -16.75 3.97 2.16
CA PHE A 168 -17.92 3.15 2.43
C PHE A 168 -17.55 1.68 2.67
N ASN A 169 -16.76 1.08 1.77
CA ASN A 169 -16.30 -0.30 1.90
C ASN A 169 -15.44 -0.51 3.16
N TYR A 170 -14.59 0.47 3.51
CA TYR A 170 -13.81 0.42 4.74
C TYR A 170 -14.71 0.41 5.98
N HIS A 171 -15.70 1.29 6.04
CA HIS A 171 -16.64 1.36 7.16
C HIS A 171 -17.47 0.08 7.32
N LEU A 172 -17.88 -0.55 6.23
CA LEU A 172 -18.56 -1.86 6.29
C LEU A 172 -17.69 -2.92 6.98
N LEU A 173 -16.43 -3.06 6.55
CA LEU A 173 -15.50 -4.01 7.16
C LEU A 173 -15.16 -3.63 8.60
N TYR A 174 -14.94 -2.34 8.87
CA TYR A 174 -14.65 -1.86 10.23
C TYR A 174 -15.79 -2.21 11.18
N SER A 175 -17.04 -1.89 10.83
CA SER A 175 -18.22 -2.16 11.65
C SER A 175 -18.42 -3.66 11.92
N ALA A 176 -18.11 -4.50 10.93
CA ALA A 176 -18.33 -5.94 11.05
C ALA A 176 -17.19 -6.69 11.74
N LEU A 177 -15.95 -6.25 11.59
CA LEU A 177 -14.77 -7.04 11.92
C LEU A 177 -13.89 -6.45 13.03
N THR A 178 -14.15 -5.22 13.50
CA THR A 178 -13.30 -4.56 14.50
C THR A 178 -13.18 -5.37 15.80
N ALA A 179 -14.23 -6.08 16.22
CA ALA A 179 -14.20 -6.92 17.43
C ALA A 179 -13.20 -8.10 17.34
N PHE A 180 -12.81 -8.50 16.13
CA PHE A 180 -11.88 -9.59 15.86
C PHE A 180 -10.52 -9.10 15.36
N ASN A 181 -10.38 -7.81 15.16
CA ASN A 181 -9.17 -7.19 14.63
C ASN A 181 -8.29 -6.69 15.77
N LYS A 182 -7.01 -7.05 15.75
CA LYS A 182 -6.03 -6.51 16.69
C LYS A 182 -5.62 -5.06 16.35
N PHE A 183 -5.89 -4.61 15.14
CA PHE A 183 -5.77 -3.22 14.77
C PHE A 183 -7.10 -2.50 14.99
N ASP A 184 -7.03 -1.32 15.54
CA ASP A 184 -8.15 -0.40 15.66
C ASP A 184 -7.81 0.92 14.95
N PHE A 185 -8.03 0.93 13.63
CA PHE A 185 -7.84 2.12 12.81
C PHE A 185 -9.21 2.62 12.33
N SER A 186 -9.88 3.41 13.18
CA SER A 186 -11.02 4.20 12.73
C SER A 186 -10.57 5.26 11.73
N ILE A 187 -11.40 5.55 10.74
CA ILE A 187 -11.16 6.65 9.81
C ILE A 187 -12.20 7.75 10.02
N SER A 188 -11.75 9.00 10.01
CA SER A 188 -12.67 10.14 9.92
C SER A 188 -13.11 10.34 8.47
N GLU A 189 -14.38 10.73 8.27
CA GLU A 189 -14.97 10.89 6.93
C GLU A 189 -14.21 11.84 6.00
N ASN A 190 -13.40 12.74 6.55
CA ASN A 190 -12.76 13.80 5.78
C ASN A 190 -11.24 13.65 5.59
N GLN A 191 -10.58 12.70 6.24
CA GLN A 191 -9.11 12.69 6.29
C GLN A 191 -8.46 11.53 5.53
N ASN A 192 -8.99 10.31 5.62
CA ASN A 192 -8.31 9.13 5.12
C ASN A 192 -9.08 8.44 3.98
N VAL A 193 -8.34 7.98 2.99
CA VAL A 193 -8.85 7.10 1.93
C VAL A 193 -7.94 5.87 1.88
N PRO A 194 -8.29 4.80 2.61
CA PRO A 194 -7.41 3.66 2.78
C PRO A 194 -7.17 2.87 1.49
N LEU A 195 -6.00 2.24 1.40
CA LEU A 195 -5.67 1.28 0.35
C LEU A 195 -6.43 -0.05 0.54
N ILE A 196 -6.47 -0.50 1.78
CA ILE A 196 -7.07 -1.78 2.19
C ILE A 196 -7.68 -1.61 3.59
N TYR A 197 -8.46 -2.61 4.03
CA TYR A 197 -8.75 -2.80 5.45
C TYR A 197 -7.72 -3.78 6.04
N PRO A 198 -6.82 -3.32 6.94
CA PRO A 198 -5.81 -4.19 7.54
C PRO A 198 -6.45 -5.04 8.65
N PHE A 199 -6.68 -6.31 8.37
CA PHE A 199 -7.24 -7.24 9.33
C PHE A 199 -6.13 -8.08 9.97
N TYR A 200 -5.75 -7.72 11.20
CA TYR A 200 -4.70 -8.41 11.96
C TYR A 200 -5.33 -9.30 13.03
N THR A 201 -5.20 -10.59 12.86
CA THR A 201 -5.81 -11.59 13.74
C THR A 201 -4.75 -12.59 14.24
N SER A 202 -5.03 -13.23 15.40
CA SER A 202 -4.22 -14.35 15.88
C SER A 202 -4.59 -15.67 15.23
N LYS A 203 -5.61 -15.67 14.37
CA LYS A 203 -6.14 -16.90 13.78
C LYS A 203 -5.23 -17.37 12.65
N ALA A 204 -4.48 -18.43 12.95
CA ALA A 204 -3.60 -19.06 11.95
C ALA A 204 -4.42 -19.65 10.80
N GLY A 205 -3.89 -19.56 9.57
CA GLY A 205 -4.48 -20.21 8.40
C GLY A 205 -5.68 -19.51 7.76
N LEU A 206 -6.21 -18.42 8.34
CA LEU A 206 -7.35 -17.72 7.79
C LEU A 206 -7.11 -17.22 6.35
N ARG A 207 -5.89 -16.72 6.06
CA ARG A 207 -5.53 -16.28 4.70
C ARG A 207 -5.62 -17.43 3.69
N GLN A 208 -5.12 -18.61 4.04
CA GLN A 208 -5.16 -19.79 3.17
C GLN A 208 -6.61 -20.24 2.91
N GLN A 209 -7.46 -20.18 3.92
CA GLN A 209 -8.88 -20.50 3.77
C GLN A 209 -9.60 -19.50 2.87
N LEU A 210 -9.31 -18.21 3.01
CA LEU A 210 -9.86 -17.18 2.09
C LEU A 210 -9.45 -17.44 0.65
N ILE A 211 -8.20 -17.85 0.40
CA ILE A 211 -7.73 -18.21 -0.94
C ILE A 211 -8.49 -19.44 -1.49
N LEU A 212 -8.75 -20.47 -0.66
CA LEU A 212 -9.56 -21.62 -1.06
C LEU A 212 -11.01 -21.24 -1.38
N GLU A 213 -11.52 -20.21 -0.74
CA GLU A 213 -12.84 -19.60 -1.01
C GLU A 213 -12.81 -18.57 -2.17
N HIS A 214 -11.75 -18.59 -2.98
CA HIS A 214 -11.52 -17.65 -4.09
C HIS A 214 -11.47 -16.17 -3.69
N VAL A 215 -11.13 -15.88 -2.43
CA VAL A 215 -10.83 -14.53 -1.94
C VAL A 215 -9.34 -14.32 -1.94
N TYR A 216 -8.83 -13.74 -3.02
CA TYR A 216 -7.39 -13.51 -3.21
C TYR A 216 -6.94 -12.26 -2.48
N VAL A 217 -6.23 -12.46 -1.39
CA VAL A 217 -5.68 -11.39 -0.55
C VAL A 217 -4.15 -11.42 -0.60
N PRO A 218 -3.48 -10.28 -0.86
CA PRO A 218 -2.04 -10.23 -0.90
C PRO A 218 -1.44 -10.41 0.51
N GLN A 219 -0.22 -10.94 0.56
CA GLN A 219 0.61 -10.88 1.75
C GLN A 219 1.64 -9.77 1.56
N TYR A 220 1.56 -8.76 2.41
CA TYR A 220 2.54 -7.68 2.42
C TYR A 220 3.82 -8.12 3.15
N TRP A 221 4.94 -7.54 2.77
CA TRP A 221 6.22 -7.61 3.48
C TRP A 221 6.75 -9.04 3.72
N GLN A 222 6.60 -9.95 2.75
CA GLN A 222 7.17 -11.31 2.84
C GLN A 222 8.68 -11.30 3.14
N ASN A 223 9.41 -10.29 2.66
CA ASN A 223 10.82 -10.11 2.95
C ASN A 223 11.11 -9.84 4.43
N VAL A 224 10.19 -9.23 5.16
CA VAL A 224 10.31 -9.00 6.61
C VAL A 224 10.28 -10.33 7.36
N VAL A 225 9.34 -11.21 7.02
CA VAL A 225 9.22 -12.56 7.63
C VAL A 225 10.53 -13.35 7.52
N ASN A 226 11.29 -13.15 6.45
CA ASN A 226 12.54 -13.88 6.22
C ASN A 226 13.79 -13.22 6.85
N LYS A 227 13.67 -11.97 7.34
CA LYS A 227 14.83 -11.17 7.76
C LYS A 227 14.82 -10.78 9.24
N ILE A 228 13.69 -10.93 9.93
CA ILE A 228 13.52 -10.45 11.31
C ILE A 228 13.17 -11.61 12.26
N ASP A 229 13.53 -11.46 13.54
CA ASP A 229 13.21 -12.46 14.57
C ASP A 229 11.68 -12.63 14.70
N ALA A 230 11.24 -13.89 14.79
CA ALA A 230 9.84 -14.26 14.96
C ALA A 230 9.18 -13.69 16.23
N LYS A 231 9.97 -13.22 17.19
CA LYS A 231 9.49 -12.56 18.41
C LYS A 231 9.15 -11.07 18.20
N CYS A 232 9.59 -10.49 17.09
CA CYS A 232 9.32 -9.08 16.79
C CYS A 232 7.86 -8.87 16.35
N LEU A 233 7.31 -7.70 16.68
CA LEU A 233 5.96 -7.33 16.30
C LEU A 233 5.80 -7.27 14.77
N GLU A 234 6.78 -6.75 14.07
CA GLU A 234 6.80 -6.63 12.61
C GLU A 234 6.69 -7.99 11.93
N TYR A 235 7.36 -9.03 12.47
CA TYR A 235 7.19 -10.40 11.99
C TYR A 235 5.74 -10.85 12.13
N SER A 236 5.17 -10.65 13.32
CA SER A 236 3.79 -11.06 13.59
C SER A 236 2.80 -10.33 12.68
N ILE A 237 2.98 -9.03 12.45
CA ILE A 237 2.13 -8.26 11.53
C ILE A 237 2.29 -8.75 10.10
N ALA A 238 3.52 -8.89 9.59
CA ALA A 238 3.77 -9.34 8.22
C ALA A 238 3.25 -10.76 7.94
N ASN A 239 3.25 -11.63 8.95
CA ASN A 239 2.79 -13.00 8.82
C ASN A 239 1.28 -13.18 8.98
N ASN A 240 0.63 -12.40 9.84
CA ASN A 240 -0.76 -12.64 10.26
C ASN A 240 -1.74 -11.54 9.81
N MET A 241 -1.27 -10.40 9.31
CA MET A 241 -2.16 -9.38 8.78
C MET A 241 -2.67 -9.77 7.40
N ILE A 242 -3.97 -9.66 7.21
CA ILE A 242 -4.67 -9.91 5.96
C ILE A 242 -5.12 -8.57 5.37
N ALA A 243 -4.70 -8.29 4.15
CA ALA A 243 -5.05 -7.08 3.43
C ALA A 243 -6.41 -7.28 2.74
N LEU A 244 -7.51 -6.97 3.43
CA LEU A 244 -8.85 -7.11 2.86
C LEU A 244 -9.13 -6.01 1.84
N PRO A 245 -9.64 -6.36 0.65
CA PRO A 245 -9.87 -5.39 -0.41
C PRO A 245 -11.07 -4.49 -0.09
N ILE A 246 -10.92 -3.20 -0.37
CA ILE A 246 -11.97 -2.17 -0.21
C ILE A 246 -12.09 -1.29 -1.46
N ASP A 247 -11.43 -1.70 -2.54
CA ASP A 247 -11.30 -0.82 -3.70
C ASP A 247 -12.65 -0.59 -4.43
N GLN A 248 -12.65 0.42 -5.28
CA GLN A 248 -13.84 0.94 -5.96
C GLN A 248 -14.56 -0.05 -6.88
N ARG A 249 -13.99 -1.22 -7.15
CA ARG A 249 -14.60 -2.28 -7.97
C ARG A 249 -15.67 -3.06 -7.22
N TYR A 250 -15.66 -3.01 -5.88
CA TYR A 250 -16.56 -3.79 -5.04
C TYR A 250 -17.77 -2.96 -4.60
N ASP A 251 -18.94 -3.47 -4.87
CA ASP A 251 -20.19 -2.94 -4.38
C ASP A 251 -20.52 -3.46 -2.97
N GLU A 252 -21.57 -2.93 -2.37
CA GLU A 252 -22.02 -3.33 -1.03
C GLU A 252 -22.36 -4.81 -0.93
N LYS A 253 -22.96 -5.39 -1.97
CA LYS A 253 -23.32 -6.80 -2.01
C LYS A 253 -22.06 -7.68 -1.93
N THR A 254 -21.05 -7.35 -2.70
CA THR A 254 -19.77 -8.07 -2.72
C THR A 254 -19.06 -7.95 -1.37
N MET A 255 -19.10 -6.75 -0.74
CA MET A 255 -18.53 -6.54 0.58
C MET A 255 -19.24 -7.35 1.66
N ASN A 256 -20.58 -7.45 1.61
CA ASN A 256 -21.35 -8.28 2.55
C ASN A 256 -21.03 -9.78 2.40
N ILE A 257 -20.84 -10.29 1.18
CA ILE A 257 -20.38 -11.67 0.93
C ILE A 257 -18.99 -11.89 1.55
N LEU A 258 -18.07 -10.95 1.41
CA LEU A 258 -16.74 -11.02 2.02
C LEU A 258 -16.83 -11.07 3.54
N ILE A 259 -17.64 -10.22 4.16
CA ILE A 259 -17.88 -10.17 5.60
C ILE A 259 -18.43 -11.52 6.09
N GLU A 260 -19.44 -12.06 5.43
CA GLU A 260 -20.03 -13.35 5.78
C GLU A 260 -19.00 -14.49 5.73
N LYS A 261 -18.21 -14.57 4.67
CA LYS A 261 -17.14 -15.56 4.54
C LYS A 261 -16.13 -15.46 5.69
N ILE A 262 -15.64 -14.25 5.99
CA ILE A 262 -14.69 -14.04 7.08
C ILE A 262 -15.30 -14.41 8.43
N SER A 263 -16.54 -14.03 8.68
CA SER A 263 -17.23 -14.30 9.94
C SER A 263 -17.46 -15.81 10.14
N ASN A 264 -17.88 -16.53 9.10
CA ASN A 264 -18.04 -17.98 9.13
C ASN A 264 -16.71 -18.68 9.40
N LEU A 265 -15.68 -18.33 8.64
CA LEU A 265 -14.34 -18.88 8.87
C LEU A 265 -13.81 -18.54 10.26
N ASN A 266 -14.15 -17.38 10.81
CA ASN A 266 -13.73 -16.96 12.13
C ASN A 266 -14.44 -17.75 13.25
N ASN A 267 -15.67 -18.17 13.07
CA ASN A 267 -16.46 -18.94 14.04
C ASN A 267 -16.16 -20.44 14.01
N HIS A 268 -15.79 -21.01 12.88
CA HIS A 268 -15.52 -22.46 12.74
C HIS A 268 -14.13 -22.90 13.22
N LEU A 269 -13.28 -22.01 13.65
CA LEU A 269 -11.91 -22.30 14.10
C LEU A 269 -11.69 -21.96 15.60
N SER A 270 -12.77 -21.73 16.35
CA SER A 270 -12.74 -21.53 17.82
C SER A 270 -12.63 -22.85 18.57
#